data_37d5fb3e854e2b5191f8d2efa14dc777
#
_entry.id   37d5fb3e854e2b5191f8d2efa14dc777
#
_cell.length_a   1.000
_cell.length_b   1.000
_cell.length_c   1.000
_cell.angle_alpha   90.00
_cell.angle_beta   90.00
_cell.angle_gamma   90.00
#
_symmetry.space_group_name_H-M   'P 1'
#
loop_
_entity.id
_entity.type
_entity.pdbx_description
1 polymer ?
#
loop_
_entity_poly.entity_id
_entity_poly.type
_entity_poly.pdbx_seq_one_letter_code
_entity_poly.pdbx_strand_id
1 'polypeptide(L)'
;MPENKQPEWLADATFYEIYPQSFQDTNADGIGDIPGIIKRLDYIKELGCNAIWLNPCFLSPFGDAGYDVEDYYTVAPRYGTNEDLAHLFEEAHKRDMHVILDLVPGHTAVTHKWFKESMKAEKNEYTDRYVWTDCIWEEPQGMNCIRGISDRDGSCAVNFFSHQPALNYGFYTQERDWQQPQDAPGPQATLEAMKDVMRFWLTMGCDGFRVDMAGSLVKNDPDSKGTIKLWQNVREFLNAEFPKAAMVSEWGEPDKSILGGFHMDFLLHFGPSHYNDLFRCEEPFFSSRGKGDVSVFVEKYIENYKKADKKGLICIPSGNHDMDRLARLLHGDELKIAFAFLLSMPGAPFIYYGDEIGMRYVEGLDSVEGGYGRTGSRSPMQWDQGVNAGFSTAPKEKLYISQDPKKDRPTVAAQIQDPDSLYQEVKKLLQ
;
A
#
# COMPACT_ATOMS: atom_id res chain seq x y z
N MET A 1 17.94 10.10 -18.76
CA MET A 1 16.74 9.43 -18.19
C MET A 1 17.02 7.96 -18.23
N PRO A 2 16.80 7.21 -17.16
CA PRO A 2 16.91 5.76 -17.20
C PRO A 2 16.01 5.20 -18.29
N GLU A 3 16.45 4.14 -18.94
CA GLU A 3 15.67 3.47 -19.98
C GLU A 3 14.39 2.93 -19.31
N ASN A 4 13.22 3.38 -19.77
CA ASN A 4 11.93 3.04 -19.11
C ASN A 4 11.42 1.67 -19.59
N LYS A 5 12.27 0.65 -19.47
CA LYS A 5 11.93 -0.72 -19.84
C LYS A 5 11.06 -1.32 -18.75
N GLN A 6 9.82 -1.63 -19.07
CA GLN A 6 8.91 -2.30 -18.13
C GLN A 6 9.24 -3.78 -18.06
N PRO A 7 9.14 -4.41 -16.87
CA PRO A 7 9.14 -5.87 -16.75
C PRO A 7 8.03 -6.48 -17.62
N GLU A 8 8.36 -7.55 -18.34
CA GLU A 8 7.41 -8.18 -19.29
C GLU A 8 6.11 -8.63 -18.60
N TRP A 9 6.21 -9.14 -17.39
CA TRP A 9 5.06 -9.62 -16.62
C TRP A 9 4.02 -8.55 -16.27
N LEU A 10 4.40 -7.25 -16.30
CA LEU A 10 3.47 -6.15 -16.04
C LEU A 10 2.46 -5.94 -17.19
N ALA A 11 2.73 -6.43 -18.39
CA ALA A 11 1.84 -6.23 -19.54
C ALA A 11 0.44 -6.83 -19.31
N ASP A 12 0.38 -7.96 -18.61
CA ASP A 12 -0.85 -8.69 -18.32
C ASP A 12 -1.13 -8.79 -16.81
N ALA A 13 -0.55 -7.90 -16.01
CA ALA A 13 -0.67 -7.97 -14.55
C ALA A 13 -2.04 -7.51 -14.08
N THR A 14 -2.68 -8.36 -13.30
CA THR A 14 -3.85 -8.05 -12.47
C THR A 14 -3.50 -8.33 -11.03
N PHE A 15 -3.55 -7.29 -10.22
CA PHE A 15 -3.12 -7.36 -8.82
C PHE A 15 -4.27 -7.70 -7.88
N TYR A 16 -3.97 -8.52 -6.88
CA TYR A 16 -4.83 -8.79 -5.75
C TYR A 16 -4.18 -8.22 -4.48
N GLU A 17 -4.80 -7.23 -3.85
CA GLU A 17 -4.29 -6.62 -2.62
C GLU A 17 -4.72 -7.44 -1.41
N ILE A 18 -3.74 -7.83 -0.60
CA ILE A 18 -3.92 -8.58 0.63
C ILE A 18 -3.56 -7.73 1.84
N TYR A 19 -4.55 -7.56 2.74
CA TYR A 19 -4.33 -7.08 4.10
C TYR A 19 -4.05 -8.30 4.98
N PRO A 20 -2.78 -8.58 5.34
CA PRO A 20 -2.38 -9.90 5.84
C PRO A 20 -3.12 -10.30 7.11
N GLN A 21 -3.33 -9.38 8.06
CA GLN A 21 -4.02 -9.62 9.32
C GLN A 21 -5.44 -10.19 9.15
N SER A 22 -6.07 -9.94 8.00
CA SER A 22 -7.49 -10.23 7.76
C SER A 22 -7.74 -11.24 6.65
N PHE A 23 -6.70 -11.88 6.09
CA PHE A 23 -6.88 -12.74 4.93
C PHE A 23 -7.16 -14.22 5.30
N GLN A 24 -6.25 -14.87 6.01
CA GLN A 24 -6.42 -16.26 6.50
C GLN A 24 -5.51 -16.52 7.69
N ASP A 25 -6.07 -16.96 8.80
CA ASP A 25 -5.37 -17.39 9.99
C ASP A 25 -5.19 -18.93 9.97
N THR A 26 -3.97 -19.41 10.15
CA THR A 26 -3.66 -20.86 10.18
C THR A 26 -3.26 -21.38 11.55
N ASN A 27 -2.90 -20.50 12.50
CA ASN A 27 -2.40 -20.86 13.82
C ASN A 27 -3.42 -20.67 14.95
N ALA A 28 -4.62 -20.16 14.64
CA ALA A 28 -5.73 -19.92 15.58
C ALA A 28 -5.44 -18.84 16.63
N ASP A 29 -4.66 -17.82 16.28
CA ASP A 29 -4.44 -16.68 17.15
C ASP A 29 -5.42 -15.50 16.87
N GLY A 30 -6.19 -15.58 15.78
CA GLY A 30 -7.19 -14.58 15.37
C GLY A 30 -6.66 -13.53 14.42
N ILE A 31 -5.41 -13.67 13.97
CA ILE A 31 -4.73 -12.80 13.02
C ILE A 31 -4.33 -13.62 11.80
N GLY A 32 -4.55 -13.08 10.60
CA GLY A 32 -4.11 -13.72 9.37
C GLY A 32 -2.57 -13.78 9.28
N ASP A 33 -2.07 -14.79 8.57
CA ASP A 33 -0.65 -15.08 8.48
C ASP A 33 -0.19 -15.43 7.06
N ILE A 34 1.13 -15.43 6.82
CA ILE A 34 1.73 -15.75 5.52
C ILE A 34 1.43 -17.19 5.08
N PRO A 35 1.52 -18.22 5.95
CA PRO A 35 1.07 -19.57 5.58
C PRO A 35 -0.39 -19.62 5.11
N GLY A 36 -1.26 -18.76 5.67
CA GLY A 36 -2.65 -18.61 5.23
C GLY A 36 -2.75 -18.03 3.83
N ILE A 37 -1.90 -17.06 3.48
CA ILE A 37 -1.83 -16.53 2.12
C ILE A 37 -1.41 -17.63 1.15
N ILE A 38 -0.36 -18.40 1.47
CA ILE A 38 0.10 -19.52 0.65
C ILE A 38 -1.02 -20.52 0.39
N LYS A 39 -1.81 -20.85 1.42
CA LYS A 39 -2.96 -21.75 1.31
C LYS A 39 -4.02 -21.26 0.31
N ARG A 40 -4.09 -19.97 0.05
CA ARG A 40 -5.12 -19.33 -0.78
C ARG A 40 -4.62 -18.86 -2.16
N LEU A 41 -3.38 -19.15 -2.54
CA LEU A 41 -2.82 -18.76 -3.84
C LEU A 41 -3.62 -19.31 -5.02
N ASP A 42 -4.08 -20.55 -4.95
CA ASP A 42 -4.87 -21.16 -6.01
C ASP A 42 -6.20 -20.43 -6.23
N TYR A 43 -6.84 -19.97 -5.15
CA TYR A 43 -8.05 -19.14 -5.23
C TYR A 43 -7.79 -17.83 -5.99
N ILE A 44 -6.70 -17.14 -5.68
CA ILE A 44 -6.33 -15.87 -6.32
C ILE A 44 -6.03 -16.10 -7.81
N LYS A 45 -5.31 -17.18 -8.12
CA LYS A 45 -5.01 -17.58 -9.51
C LYS A 45 -6.27 -17.95 -10.29
N GLU A 46 -7.17 -18.70 -9.68
CA GLU A 46 -8.44 -19.11 -10.30
C GLU A 46 -9.39 -17.93 -10.55
N LEU A 47 -9.35 -16.90 -9.70
CA LEU A 47 -10.09 -15.66 -9.94
C LEU A 47 -9.63 -14.98 -11.24
N GLY A 48 -8.34 -15.10 -11.58
CA GLY A 48 -7.73 -14.48 -12.75
C GLY A 48 -6.62 -13.45 -12.40
N CYS A 49 -6.27 -13.29 -11.13
CA CYS A 49 -5.17 -12.44 -10.71
C CYS A 49 -3.84 -13.20 -10.80
N ASN A 50 -2.80 -12.53 -11.28
CA ASN A 50 -1.46 -13.07 -11.44
C ASN A 50 -0.38 -12.27 -10.72
N ALA A 51 -0.77 -11.28 -9.94
CA ALA A 51 0.12 -10.50 -9.08
C ALA A 51 -0.54 -10.23 -7.73
N ILE A 52 0.25 -10.16 -6.67
CA ILE A 52 -0.19 -9.87 -5.30
C ILE A 52 0.51 -8.59 -4.84
N TRP A 53 -0.25 -7.68 -4.28
CA TRP A 53 0.28 -6.61 -3.43
C TRP A 53 0.00 -6.97 -1.97
N LEU A 54 1.07 -7.21 -1.21
CA LEU A 54 1.00 -7.50 0.22
C LEU A 54 1.19 -6.21 1.01
N ASN A 55 0.18 -5.80 1.79
CA ASN A 55 0.31 -4.67 2.72
C ASN A 55 1.41 -4.95 3.75
N PRO A 56 1.89 -3.93 4.51
CA PRO A 56 3.08 -4.07 5.34
C PRO A 56 3.07 -5.31 6.24
N CYS A 57 4.11 -6.11 6.14
CA CYS A 57 4.29 -7.34 6.93
C CYS A 57 5.55 -7.35 7.79
N PHE A 58 6.31 -6.25 7.80
CA PHE A 58 7.54 -6.13 8.58
C PHE A 58 7.28 -5.89 10.06
N LEU A 59 8.32 -6.08 10.88
CA LEU A 59 8.25 -5.83 12.31
C LEU A 59 7.81 -4.39 12.58
N SER A 60 6.79 -4.25 13.42
CA SER A 60 6.13 -2.99 13.73
C SER A 60 5.55 -3.03 15.13
N PRO A 61 5.44 -1.91 15.85
CA PRO A 61 4.61 -1.79 17.03
C PRO A 61 3.10 -1.73 16.71
N PHE A 62 2.75 -1.67 15.42
CA PHE A 62 1.36 -1.66 14.91
C PHE A 62 0.50 -0.49 15.40
N GLY A 63 1.08 0.66 15.58
CA GLY A 63 0.31 1.90 15.79
C GLY A 63 -0.41 2.37 14.53
N ASP A 64 0.04 1.91 13.35
CA ASP A 64 -0.53 2.17 12.04
C ASP A 64 -0.48 0.92 11.15
N ALA A 65 -0.99 -0.19 11.66
CA ALA A 65 -1.20 -1.44 10.91
C ALA A 65 0.04 -1.98 10.15
N GLY A 66 1.25 -1.64 10.61
CA GLY A 66 2.51 -2.04 9.97
C GLY A 66 3.17 -0.94 9.14
N TYR A 67 2.51 0.19 8.88
CA TYR A 67 3.13 1.35 8.22
C TYR A 67 4.12 2.09 9.14
N ASP A 68 4.09 1.87 10.43
CA ASP A 68 5.10 2.28 11.40
C ASP A 68 6.15 1.15 11.58
N VAL A 69 7.10 1.07 10.65
CA VAL A 69 8.10 -0.01 10.58
C VAL A 69 9.14 0.14 11.69
N GLU A 70 9.36 -0.93 12.47
CA GLU A 70 10.39 -1.03 13.50
C GLU A 70 11.68 -1.70 12.97
N ASP A 71 11.55 -2.66 12.04
CA ASP A 71 12.67 -3.30 11.37
C ASP A 71 12.25 -3.72 9.95
N TYR A 72 12.93 -3.19 8.95
CA TYR A 72 12.65 -3.49 7.54
C TYR A 72 13.12 -4.87 7.08
N TYR A 73 13.98 -5.55 7.85
CA TYR A 73 14.61 -6.82 7.48
C TYR A 73 13.98 -8.04 8.13
N THR A 74 12.97 -7.84 8.98
CA THR A 74 12.32 -8.89 9.76
C THR A 74 10.83 -8.87 9.53
N VAL A 75 10.25 -10.01 9.15
CA VAL A 75 8.80 -10.22 9.12
C VAL A 75 8.26 -10.17 10.56
N ALA A 76 7.12 -9.50 10.75
CA ALA A 76 6.49 -9.46 12.07
C ALA A 76 6.09 -10.87 12.53
N PRO A 77 6.46 -11.29 13.75
CA PRO A 77 6.21 -12.65 14.24
C PRO A 77 4.76 -13.12 14.18
N ARG A 78 3.82 -12.20 14.23
CA ARG A 78 2.39 -12.52 14.10
C ARG A 78 1.99 -13.00 12.71
N TYR A 79 2.80 -12.71 11.69
CA TYR A 79 2.56 -13.16 10.31
C TYR A 79 3.39 -14.36 9.91
N GLY A 80 4.45 -14.68 10.66
CA GLY A 80 5.39 -15.73 10.34
C GLY A 80 6.84 -15.29 10.43
N THR A 81 7.67 -15.85 9.56
CA THR A 81 9.11 -15.60 9.50
C THR A 81 9.55 -15.09 8.12
N ASN A 82 10.81 -14.71 7.99
CA ASN A 82 11.41 -14.38 6.68
C ASN A 82 11.38 -15.57 5.73
N GLU A 83 11.55 -16.79 6.26
CA GLU A 83 11.48 -18.04 5.50
C GLU A 83 10.06 -18.30 4.99
N ASP A 84 9.03 -17.99 5.78
CA ASP A 84 7.63 -18.08 5.34
C ASP A 84 7.36 -17.11 4.19
N LEU A 85 7.90 -15.88 4.26
CA LEU A 85 7.74 -14.90 3.19
C LEU A 85 8.51 -15.31 1.92
N ALA A 86 9.73 -15.84 2.05
CA ALA A 86 10.46 -16.41 0.92
C ALA A 86 9.70 -17.58 0.29
N HIS A 87 9.09 -18.43 1.11
CA HIS A 87 8.26 -19.53 0.65
C HIS A 87 6.99 -19.06 -0.08
N LEU A 88 6.38 -17.95 0.36
CA LEU A 88 5.28 -17.33 -0.38
C LEU A 88 5.72 -16.90 -1.80
N PHE A 89 6.90 -16.29 -1.94
CA PHE A 89 7.42 -15.94 -3.28
C PHE A 89 7.62 -17.17 -4.15
N GLU A 90 8.25 -18.23 -3.63
CA GLU A 90 8.45 -19.49 -4.36
C GLU A 90 7.11 -20.11 -4.80
N GLU A 91 6.13 -20.19 -3.92
CA GLU A 91 4.82 -20.79 -4.22
C GLU A 91 4.01 -19.95 -5.21
N ALA A 92 4.12 -18.61 -5.15
CA ALA A 92 3.54 -17.72 -6.14
C ALA A 92 4.21 -17.93 -7.52
N HIS A 93 5.54 -17.95 -7.59
CA HIS A 93 6.27 -18.15 -8.84
C HIS A 93 5.97 -19.52 -9.49
N LYS A 94 5.79 -20.61 -8.71
CA LYS A 94 5.35 -21.92 -9.24
C LYS A 94 3.99 -21.85 -9.94
N ARG A 95 3.20 -20.82 -9.66
CA ARG A 95 1.88 -20.58 -10.25
C ARG A 95 1.88 -19.47 -11.31
N ASP A 96 3.06 -19.04 -11.77
CA ASP A 96 3.23 -17.88 -12.65
C ASP A 96 2.54 -16.62 -12.06
N MET A 97 2.71 -16.41 -10.77
CA MET A 97 2.24 -15.24 -10.03
C MET A 97 3.42 -14.44 -9.48
N HIS A 98 3.24 -13.14 -9.34
CA HIS A 98 4.24 -12.22 -8.82
C HIS A 98 3.80 -11.63 -7.47
N VAL A 99 4.75 -11.30 -6.60
CA VAL A 99 4.47 -10.69 -5.29
C VAL A 99 5.26 -9.41 -5.12
N ILE A 100 4.56 -8.28 -4.94
CA ILE A 100 5.18 -7.03 -4.54
C ILE A 100 4.86 -6.73 -3.07
N LEU A 101 5.86 -6.17 -2.38
CA LEU A 101 5.74 -5.78 -0.98
C LEU A 101 5.42 -4.29 -0.85
N ASP A 102 4.83 -3.92 0.28
CA ASP A 102 4.68 -2.50 0.64
C ASP A 102 6.01 -1.97 1.21
N LEU A 103 6.54 -0.92 0.62
CA LEU A 103 7.73 -0.20 1.07
C LEU A 103 7.31 1.15 1.66
N VAL A 104 7.68 1.40 2.90
CA VAL A 104 7.39 2.65 3.61
C VAL A 104 8.69 3.47 3.74
N PRO A 105 9.08 4.26 2.72
CA PRO A 105 10.37 4.94 2.74
C PRO A 105 10.34 6.28 3.46
N GLY A 106 9.16 6.84 3.75
CA GLY A 106 9.03 8.22 4.24
C GLY A 106 9.27 8.39 5.74
N HIS A 107 9.09 7.33 6.52
CA HIS A 107 9.19 7.36 7.99
C HIS A 107 9.44 5.96 8.56
N THR A 108 9.70 5.90 9.86
CA THR A 108 9.76 4.65 10.63
C THR A 108 8.91 4.77 11.89
N ALA A 109 8.78 3.69 12.66
CA ALA A 109 8.32 3.80 14.04
C ALA A 109 9.34 4.53 14.92
N VAL A 110 8.88 5.14 16.01
CA VAL A 110 9.79 5.70 17.04
C VAL A 110 10.63 4.60 17.74
N THR A 111 10.23 3.36 17.64
CA THR A 111 10.95 2.19 18.19
C THR A 111 12.04 1.67 17.27
N HIS A 112 12.13 2.16 16.02
CA HIS A 112 13.15 1.75 15.05
C HIS A 112 14.56 2.05 15.58
N LYS A 113 15.53 1.14 15.36
CA LYS A 113 16.92 1.31 15.78
C LYS A 113 17.52 2.61 15.26
N TRP A 114 17.28 2.96 14.01
CA TRP A 114 17.82 4.20 13.43
C TRP A 114 17.33 5.45 14.17
N PHE A 115 16.04 5.46 14.57
CA PHE A 115 15.49 6.59 15.31
C PHE A 115 16.05 6.69 16.72
N LYS A 116 16.13 5.56 17.46
CA LYS A 116 16.74 5.51 18.79
C LYS A 116 18.18 6.01 18.79
N GLU A 117 18.97 5.64 17.77
CA GLU A 117 20.32 6.14 17.64
C GLU A 117 20.38 7.63 17.24
N SER A 118 19.46 8.11 16.39
CA SER A 118 19.42 9.52 15.99
C SER A 118 19.02 10.47 17.11
N MET A 119 18.31 9.97 18.14
CA MET A 119 17.92 10.75 19.33
C MET A 119 19.06 11.03 20.30
N LYS A 120 20.19 10.35 20.18
CA LYS A 120 21.34 10.53 21.10
C LYS A 120 21.98 11.89 20.92
N ALA A 121 22.46 12.49 22.01
CA ALA A 121 23.22 13.74 21.97
C ALA A 121 24.59 13.56 21.28
N GLU A 122 25.21 12.40 21.43
CA GLU A 122 26.44 12.04 20.76
C GLU A 122 26.20 11.74 19.29
N LYS A 123 26.99 12.41 18.42
CA LYS A 123 26.92 12.20 16.97
C LYS A 123 27.34 10.78 16.58
N ASN A 124 26.54 10.15 15.73
CA ASN A 124 26.76 8.82 15.18
C ASN A 124 26.27 8.73 13.73
N GLU A 125 26.38 7.59 13.11
CA GLU A 125 25.98 7.37 11.70
C GLU A 125 24.48 7.61 11.40
N TYR A 126 23.63 7.64 12.43
CA TYR A 126 22.19 7.85 12.31
C TYR A 126 21.77 9.27 12.67
N THR A 127 22.67 10.14 13.11
CA THR A 127 22.37 11.50 13.57
C THR A 127 21.52 12.27 12.56
N ASP A 128 21.81 12.15 11.28
CA ASP A 128 21.15 12.86 10.18
C ASP A 128 20.20 11.98 9.37
N ARG A 129 19.85 10.79 9.90
CA ARG A 129 18.93 9.86 9.26
C ARG A 129 17.48 10.36 9.21
N TYR A 130 17.11 11.24 10.13
CA TYR A 130 15.79 11.83 10.24
C TYR A 130 15.87 13.35 10.11
N VAL A 131 14.72 13.98 9.84
CA VAL A 131 14.64 15.45 9.73
C VAL A 131 14.53 16.07 11.11
N TRP A 132 15.62 16.66 11.59
CA TRP A 132 15.71 17.35 12.87
C TRP A 132 16.01 18.83 12.65
N THR A 133 15.39 19.72 13.47
CA THR A 133 15.84 21.11 13.64
C THR A 133 17.03 21.16 14.58
N ASP A 134 17.72 22.31 14.63
CA ASP A 134 18.85 22.51 15.53
C ASP A 134 18.47 22.89 16.95
N CYS A 135 17.20 23.24 17.17
CA CYS A 135 16.70 23.70 18.46
C CYS A 135 15.31 23.17 18.75
N ILE A 136 15.06 22.72 19.99
CA ILE A 136 13.77 22.19 20.44
C ILE A 136 12.62 23.21 20.30
N TRP A 137 12.93 24.50 20.28
CA TRP A 137 11.95 25.58 20.13
C TRP A 137 11.63 25.93 18.67
N GLU A 138 12.40 25.37 17.74
CA GLU A 138 12.18 25.54 16.31
C GLU A 138 11.27 24.45 15.75
N GLU A 139 10.25 24.85 14.99
CA GLU A 139 9.37 23.93 14.28
C GLU A 139 9.89 23.70 12.85
N PRO A 140 9.87 22.45 12.36
CA PRO A 140 10.13 22.19 10.94
C PRO A 140 9.00 22.83 10.11
N GLN A 141 9.36 23.75 9.25
CA GLN A 141 8.39 24.54 8.47
C GLN A 141 7.41 23.66 7.69
N GLY A 142 6.10 23.89 7.92
CA GLY A 142 5.02 23.17 7.22
C GLY A 142 4.88 21.69 7.56
N MET A 143 5.62 21.19 8.56
CA MET A 143 5.55 19.79 9.00
C MET A 143 5.16 19.73 10.48
N ASN A 144 4.39 18.69 10.84
CA ASN A 144 4.20 18.35 12.24
C ASN A 144 5.52 17.84 12.84
N CYS A 145 5.68 17.93 14.16
CA CYS A 145 6.89 17.47 14.83
C CYS A 145 6.62 16.89 16.21
N ILE A 146 7.59 16.10 16.68
CA ILE A 146 7.71 15.64 18.08
C ILE A 146 8.92 16.30 18.73
N ARG A 147 8.81 16.57 20.02
CA ARG A 147 9.82 17.27 20.85
C ARG A 147 9.96 16.64 22.22
N GLY A 148 11.11 16.86 22.83
CA GLY A 148 11.35 16.50 24.24
C GLY A 148 11.42 15.01 24.52
N ILE A 149 11.64 14.20 23.50
CA ILE A 149 11.80 12.75 23.62
C ILE A 149 13.25 12.29 23.37
N SER A 150 14.15 13.22 23.06
CA SER A 150 15.54 12.94 22.67
C SER A 150 16.53 13.58 23.62
N ASP A 151 17.73 13.02 23.71
CA ASP A 151 18.86 13.61 24.44
C ASP A 151 19.53 14.77 23.67
N ARG A 152 19.36 14.80 22.33
CA ARG A 152 19.83 15.90 21.49
C ARG A 152 18.85 17.06 21.52
N ASP A 153 19.35 18.29 21.30
CA ASP A 153 18.50 19.44 21.02
C ASP A 153 17.87 19.29 19.63
N GLY A 154 16.66 19.78 19.45
CA GLY A 154 15.94 19.74 18.19
C GLY A 154 14.52 19.21 18.29
N SER A 155 13.72 19.51 17.27
CA SER A 155 12.40 18.95 17.02
C SER A 155 12.48 18.02 15.81
N CYS A 156 11.93 16.81 15.91
CA CYS A 156 11.91 15.88 14.80
C CYS A 156 10.62 16.02 14.00
N ALA A 157 10.73 16.19 12.69
CA ALA A 157 9.56 16.16 11.79
C ALA A 157 8.90 14.78 11.81
N VAL A 158 7.57 14.75 11.64
CA VAL A 158 6.79 13.52 11.47
C VAL A 158 5.99 13.58 10.18
N ASN A 159 5.74 12.42 9.58
CA ASN A 159 4.98 12.37 8.34
C ASN A 159 3.48 12.40 8.60
N PHE A 160 2.91 11.34 9.18
CA PHE A 160 1.47 11.19 9.32
C PHE A 160 1.05 11.20 10.80
N PHE A 161 1.48 10.20 11.57
CA PHE A 161 1.22 10.15 13.00
C PHE A 161 2.42 10.66 13.82
N SER A 162 2.17 11.07 15.06
CA SER A 162 3.22 11.54 15.98
C SER A 162 4.30 10.49 16.29
N HIS A 163 4.02 9.21 16.06
CA HIS A 163 4.94 8.09 16.25
C HIS A 163 5.65 7.67 14.94
N GLN A 164 5.58 8.50 13.89
CA GLN A 164 6.18 8.24 12.58
C GLN A 164 7.20 9.33 12.20
N PRO A 165 8.39 9.35 12.83
CA PRO A 165 9.43 10.33 12.53
C PRO A 165 9.88 10.21 11.06
N ALA A 166 10.00 11.37 10.41
CA ALA A 166 10.29 11.48 8.99
C ALA A 166 11.77 11.19 8.69
N LEU A 167 12.03 10.27 7.78
CA LEU A 167 13.35 9.99 7.23
C LEU A 167 13.85 11.18 6.39
N ASN A 168 15.16 11.44 6.43
CA ASN A 168 15.78 12.58 5.80
C ASN A 168 16.33 12.21 4.41
N TYR A 169 15.62 12.63 3.37
CA TYR A 169 16.11 12.57 1.98
C TYR A 169 16.54 13.95 1.47
N GLY A 170 16.67 14.91 2.37
CA GLY A 170 17.09 16.27 2.08
C GLY A 170 15.96 17.21 1.68
N PHE A 171 16.35 18.44 1.45
CA PHE A 171 15.50 19.55 1.02
C PHE A 171 15.89 19.96 -0.40
N TYR A 172 14.91 20.22 -1.24
CA TYR A 172 15.17 20.76 -2.59
C TYR A 172 15.61 22.23 -2.49
N THR A 173 14.89 23.02 -1.69
CA THR A 173 15.30 24.40 -1.33
C THR A 173 15.56 24.47 0.17
N GLN A 174 16.75 24.98 0.56
CA GLN A 174 17.13 25.18 1.94
C GLN A 174 16.85 26.63 2.34
N GLU A 175 16.11 26.82 3.42
CA GLU A 175 15.75 28.14 3.99
C GLU A 175 16.28 28.31 5.42
N ARG A 176 16.86 27.24 5.99
CA ARG A 176 17.43 27.19 7.34
C ARG A 176 18.74 26.38 7.32
N ASP A 177 19.65 26.72 8.23
CA ASP A 177 20.98 26.10 8.30
C ASP A 177 20.94 24.60 8.61
N TRP A 178 19.92 24.14 9.35
CA TRP A 178 19.72 22.71 9.65
C TRP A 178 19.15 21.88 8.48
N GLN A 179 18.63 22.53 7.45
CA GLN A 179 18.06 21.85 6.28
C GLN A 179 19.21 21.38 5.36
N GLN A 180 19.36 20.09 5.25
CA GLN A 180 20.38 19.49 4.41
C GLN A 180 19.93 19.38 2.94
N PRO A 181 20.78 19.71 1.96
CA PRO A 181 20.49 19.42 0.56
C PRO A 181 20.53 17.91 0.30
N GLN A 182 19.92 17.47 -0.81
CA GLN A 182 19.82 16.04 -1.14
C GLN A 182 21.18 15.34 -1.31
N ASP A 183 22.23 16.05 -1.70
CA ASP A 183 23.58 15.53 -1.88
C ASP A 183 24.42 15.54 -0.60
N ALA A 184 23.88 15.99 0.52
CA ALA A 184 24.54 15.90 1.81
C ALA A 184 24.69 14.44 2.27
N PRO A 185 25.72 14.14 3.11
CA PRO A 185 25.99 12.77 3.55
C PRO A 185 24.80 12.06 4.23
N GLY A 186 24.04 12.77 5.08
CA GLY A 186 22.87 12.21 5.79
C GLY A 186 21.77 11.73 4.85
N PRO A 187 21.22 12.59 3.96
CA PRO A 187 20.25 12.21 2.94
C PRO A 187 20.73 11.08 2.02
N GLN A 188 22.00 11.12 1.59
CA GLN A 188 22.57 10.06 0.76
C GLN A 188 22.64 8.72 1.50
N ALA A 189 23.06 8.72 2.77
CA ALA A 189 23.07 7.52 3.59
C ALA A 189 21.66 6.95 3.83
N THR A 190 20.64 7.81 3.90
CA THR A 190 19.24 7.39 4.00
C THR A 190 18.78 6.70 2.70
N LEU A 191 19.09 7.28 1.55
CA LEU A 191 18.76 6.70 0.25
C LEU A 191 19.44 5.34 0.05
N GLU A 192 20.73 5.22 0.36
CA GLU A 192 21.45 3.94 0.23
C GLU A 192 20.92 2.88 1.20
N ALA A 193 20.57 3.25 2.44
CA ALA A 193 19.95 2.31 3.37
C ALA A 193 18.59 1.80 2.85
N MET A 194 17.80 2.64 2.19
CA MET A 194 16.52 2.21 1.60
C MET A 194 16.74 1.30 0.38
N LYS A 195 17.76 1.55 -0.44
CA LYS A 195 18.17 0.63 -1.52
C LYS A 195 18.62 -0.72 -0.96
N ASP A 196 19.30 -0.75 0.18
CA ASP A 196 19.73 -2.00 0.83
C ASP A 196 18.51 -2.81 1.32
N VAL A 197 17.47 -2.13 1.84
CA VAL A 197 16.18 -2.79 2.17
C VAL A 197 15.56 -3.42 0.91
N MET A 198 15.50 -2.66 -0.19
CA MET A 198 14.97 -3.17 -1.45
C MET A 198 15.80 -4.35 -1.97
N ARG A 199 17.12 -4.24 -1.96
CA ARG A 199 18.05 -5.31 -2.38
C ARG A 199 17.86 -6.59 -1.58
N PHE A 200 17.65 -6.48 -0.27
CA PHE A 200 17.43 -7.62 0.61
C PHE A 200 16.20 -8.43 0.18
N TRP A 201 15.05 -7.80 0.03
CA TRP A 201 13.81 -8.49 -0.31
C TRP A 201 13.77 -8.96 -1.76
N LEU A 202 14.33 -8.19 -2.70
CA LEU A 202 14.43 -8.63 -4.10
C LEU A 202 15.36 -9.84 -4.24
N THR A 203 16.42 -9.92 -3.46
CA THR A 203 17.30 -11.11 -3.43
C THR A 203 16.59 -12.32 -2.84
N MET A 204 15.64 -12.13 -1.92
CA MET A 204 14.83 -13.21 -1.37
C MET A 204 13.70 -13.69 -2.30
N GLY A 205 13.44 -13.00 -3.41
CA GLY A 205 12.48 -13.41 -4.41
C GLY A 205 11.26 -12.49 -4.60
N CYS A 206 11.21 -11.35 -3.92
CA CYS A 206 10.19 -10.33 -4.15
C CYS A 206 10.26 -9.79 -5.59
N ASP A 207 9.11 -9.53 -6.23
CA ASP A 207 9.03 -9.03 -7.61
C ASP A 207 8.94 -7.50 -7.71
N GLY A 208 8.96 -6.80 -6.59
CA GLY A 208 8.92 -5.33 -6.58
C GLY A 208 8.25 -4.74 -5.36
N PHE A 209 7.90 -3.46 -5.46
CA PHE A 209 7.36 -2.70 -4.34
C PHE A 209 6.21 -1.79 -4.75
N ARG A 210 5.18 -1.74 -3.89
CA ARG A 210 4.31 -0.58 -3.79
C ARG A 210 4.93 0.39 -2.79
N VAL A 211 5.11 1.63 -3.17
CA VAL A 211 5.83 2.63 -2.40
C VAL A 211 4.86 3.61 -1.77
N ASP A 212 4.81 3.57 -0.44
CA ASP A 212 3.98 4.44 0.38
C ASP A 212 4.42 5.90 0.29
N MET A 213 3.46 6.83 0.11
CA MET A 213 3.67 8.28 0.10
C MET A 213 4.87 8.73 -0.77
N ALA A 214 5.05 8.11 -1.94
CA ALA A 214 6.24 8.26 -2.78
C ALA A 214 6.55 9.71 -3.20
N GLY A 215 5.54 10.56 -3.29
CA GLY A 215 5.64 11.95 -3.75
C GLY A 215 6.20 12.95 -2.73
N SER A 216 6.41 12.55 -1.46
CA SER A 216 6.67 13.48 -0.34
C SER A 216 8.04 13.35 0.31
N LEU A 217 8.97 12.58 -0.28
CA LEU A 217 10.24 12.24 0.37
C LEU A 217 11.18 13.44 0.52
N VAL A 218 11.44 14.17 -0.57
CA VAL A 218 12.27 15.38 -0.54
C VAL A 218 11.41 16.53 -0.04
N LYS A 219 11.94 17.29 0.91
CA LYS A 219 11.20 18.37 1.56
C LYS A 219 11.42 19.70 0.83
N ASN A 220 10.46 20.64 0.99
CA ASN A 220 10.48 21.94 0.33
C ASN A 220 10.72 21.83 -1.20
N ASP A 221 9.96 20.92 -1.85
CA ASP A 221 10.07 20.52 -3.25
C ASP A 221 8.71 20.67 -3.98
N PRO A 222 8.21 21.90 -4.19
CA PRO A 222 6.85 22.15 -4.69
C PRO A 222 6.58 21.58 -6.07
N ASP A 223 7.63 21.48 -6.92
CA ASP A 223 7.54 20.94 -8.29
C ASP A 223 7.91 19.45 -8.34
N SER A 224 8.20 18.83 -7.21
CA SER A 224 8.67 17.44 -7.09
C SER A 224 9.97 17.12 -7.84
N LYS A 225 10.78 18.13 -8.20
CA LYS A 225 12.02 17.94 -8.98
C LYS A 225 13.06 17.11 -8.22
N GLY A 226 13.20 17.37 -6.94
CA GLY A 226 14.10 16.61 -6.05
C GLY A 226 13.63 15.17 -5.87
N THR A 227 12.34 14.99 -5.62
CA THR A 227 11.72 13.66 -5.45
C THR A 227 11.80 12.85 -6.74
N ILE A 228 11.56 13.45 -7.90
CA ILE A 228 11.76 12.81 -9.22
C ILE A 228 13.20 12.35 -9.39
N LYS A 229 14.19 13.22 -9.10
CA LYS A 229 15.62 12.87 -9.19
C LYS A 229 16.01 11.72 -8.25
N LEU A 230 15.47 11.71 -7.03
CA LEU A 230 15.66 10.63 -6.07
C LEU A 230 15.20 9.29 -6.64
N TRP A 231 13.97 9.24 -7.15
CA TRP A 231 13.40 8.01 -7.70
C TRP A 231 14.07 7.56 -8.99
N GLN A 232 14.55 8.50 -9.83
CA GLN A 232 15.39 8.15 -11.00
C GLN A 232 16.66 7.41 -10.57
N ASN A 233 17.29 7.82 -9.47
CA ASN A 233 18.48 7.15 -8.91
C ASN A 233 18.12 5.73 -8.42
N VAL A 234 16.97 5.55 -7.74
CA VAL A 234 16.46 4.22 -7.36
C VAL A 234 16.16 3.37 -8.60
N ARG A 235 15.55 3.96 -9.64
CA ARG A 235 15.28 3.23 -10.88
C ARG A 235 16.54 2.77 -11.60
N GLU A 236 17.60 3.58 -11.62
CA GLU A 236 18.91 3.19 -12.17
C GLU A 236 19.50 2.00 -11.41
N PHE A 237 19.41 2.01 -10.09
CA PHE A 237 19.78 0.88 -9.24
C PHE A 237 18.98 -0.38 -9.63
N LEU A 238 17.66 -0.30 -9.73
CA LEU A 238 16.82 -1.44 -10.09
C LEU A 238 17.12 -1.96 -11.50
N ASN A 239 17.29 -1.07 -12.48
CA ASN A 239 17.64 -1.48 -13.84
C ASN A 239 18.98 -2.22 -13.90
N ALA A 240 19.94 -1.85 -13.06
CA ALA A 240 21.26 -2.46 -13.02
C ALA A 240 21.28 -3.83 -12.31
N GLU A 241 20.59 -3.95 -11.17
CA GLU A 241 20.68 -5.13 -10.31
C GLU A 241 19.43 -6.04 -10.42
N PHE A 242 18.23 -5.47 -10.62
CA PHE A 242 16.95 -6.18 -10.61
C PHE A 242 16.01 -5.73 -11.74
N PRO A 243 16.38 -5.91 -13.01
CA PRO A 243 15.65 -5.35 -14.15
C PRO A 243 14.22 -5.90 -14.35
N LYS A 244 13.84 -6.94 -13.62
CA LYS A 244 12.49 -7.52 -13.61
C LYS A 244 11.62 -7.01 -12.47
N ALA A 245 12.17 -6.21 -11.54
CA ALA A 245 11.42 -5.68 -10.42
C ALA A 245 10.50 -4.53 -10.85
N ALA A 246 9.29 -4.51 -10.32
CA ALA A 246 8.31 -3.45 -10.55
C ALA A 246 8.27 -2.44 -9.40
N MET A 247 7.96 -1.18 -9.72
CA MET A 247 7.62 -0.16 -8.73
C MET A 247 6.26 0.46 -9.04
N VAL A 248 5.42 0.51 -8.00
CA VAL A 248 4.12 1.19 -8.00
C VAL A 248 4.16 2.30 -6.97
N SER A 249 3.82 3.52 -7.33
CA SER A 249 3.79 4.63 -6.39
C SER A 249 2.39 4.90 -5.85
N GLU A 250 2.34 5.27 -4.60
CA GLU A 250 1.25 6.05 -4.07
C GLU A 250 1.61 7.53 -4.17
N TRP A 251 1.27 8.15 -5.31
CA TRP A 251 1.58 9.55 -5.59
C TRP A 251 0.38 10.33 -6.11
N GLY A 252 -0.37 9.73 -7.06
CA GLY A 252 -1.56 10.37 -7.65
C GLY A 252 -1.25 11.46 -8.68
N GLU A 253 0.00 11.54 -9.14
CA GLU A 253 0.47 12.43 -10.20
C GLU A 253 1.30 11.61 -11.21
N PRO A 254 0.64 10.88 -12.12
CA PRO A 254 1.30 9.90 -12.99
C PRO A 254 2.42 10.48 -13.85
N ASP A 255 2.30 11.73 -14.27
CA ASP A 255 3.35 12.44 -15.03
C ASP A 255 4.65 12.56 -14.22
N LYS A 256 4.57 12.93 -12.96
CA LYS A 256 5.73 13.06 -12.06
C LYS A 256 6.28 11.69 -11.65
N SER A 257 5.38 10.80 -11.26
CA SER A 257 5.73 9.43 -10.83
C SER A 257 6.47 8.68 -11.94
N ILE A 258 5.91 8.62 -13.13
CA ILE A 258 6.51 7.92 -14.29
C ILE A 258 7.80 8.60 -14.72
N LEU A 259 7.87 9.94 -14.69
CA LEU A 259 9.11 10.67 -14.92
C LEU A 259 10.17 10.33 -13.86
N GLY A 260 9.76 10.09 -12.63
CA GLY A 260 10.61 9.59 -11.53
C GLY A 260 11.10 8.15 -11.71
N GLY A 261 10.55 7.42 -12.69
CA GLY A 261 10.99 6.05 -12.99
C GLY A 261 10.08 4.96 -12.43
N PHE A 262 8.93 5.29 -11.87
CA PHE A 262 7.91 4.30 -11.52
C PHE A 262 7.33 3.66 -12.77
N HIS A 263 6.92 2.40 -12.64
CA HIS A 263 6.22 1.68 -13.70
C HIS A 263 4.74 1.99 -13.70
N MET A 264 4.20 2.27 -12.51
CA MET A 264 2.78 2.45 -12.26
C MET A 264 2.56 3.51 -11.17
N ASP A 265 1.42 4.21 -11.24
CA ASP A 265 0.95 5.13 -10.20
C ASP A 265 -0.52 4.91 -9.90
N PHE A 266 -0.90 4.99 -8.63
CA PHE A 266 -2.28 4.79 -8.21
C PHE A 266 -3.18 5.96 -8.56
N LEU A 267 -4.37 5.64 -9.06
CA LEU A 267 -5.50 6.53 -9.05
C LEU A 267 -6.00 6.66 -7.60
N LEU A 268 -5.63 7.74 -6.95
CA LEU A 268 -5.96 7.95 -5.53
C LEU A 268 -7.45 8.27 -5.35
N HIS A 269 -8.02 7.81 -4.24
CA HIS A 269 -9.42 8.07 -3.87
C HIS A 269 -9.65 9.47 -3.31
N PHE A 270 -8.60 10.17 -2.92
CA PHE A 270 -8.63 11.55 -2.46
C PHE A 270 -7.98 12.49 -3.50
N GLY A 271 -8.14 13.80 -3.29
CA GLY A 271 -7.59 14.80 -4.19
C GLY A 271 -8.41 14.96 -5.49
N PRO A 272 -7.79 15.42 -6.57
CA PRO A 272 -8.50 15.87 -7.77
C PRO A 272 -8.93 14.76 -8.73
N SER A 273 -8.79 13.50 -8.35
CA SER A 273 -9.10 12.36 -9.23
C SER A 273 -10.59 12.19 -9.50
N HIS A 274 -11.45 12.59 -8.56
CA HIS A 274 -12.90 12.34 -8.58
C HIS A 274 -13.29 10.85 -8.67
N TYR A 275 -12.38 9.96 -8.29
CA TYR A 275 -12.61 8.51 -8.29
C TYR A 275 -13.76 8.11 -7.37
N ASN A 276 -13.89 8.76 -6.19
CA ASN A 276 -14.96 8.48 -5.25
C ASN A 276 -16.36 8.83 -5.79
N ASP A 277 -16.47 9.75 -6.73
CA ASP A 277 -17.75 10.13 -7.34
C ASP A 277 -18.42 8.96 -8.08
N LEU A 278 -17.62 7.97 -8.51
CA LEU A 278 -18.09 6.78 -9.16
C LEU A 278 -18.78 5.82 -8.20
N PHE A 279 -18.25 5.66 -6.97
CA PHE A 279 -18.58 4.51 -6.11
C PHE A 279 -18.89 4.87 -4.65
N ARG A 280 -18.35 5.98 -4.10
CA ARG A 280 -18.22 6.21 -2.64
C ARG A 280 -18.67 7.57 -2.15
N CYS A 281 -19.31 8.38 -2.98
CA CYS A 281 -19.97 9.61 -2.57
C CYS A 281 -21.41 9.37 -2.17
N GLU A 282 -22.12 10.40 -1.71
CA GLU A 282 -23.53 10.31 -1.30
C GLU A 282 -24.46 9.83 -2.43
N GLU A 283 -24.19 10.24 -3.67
CA GLU A 283 -24.94 9.85 -4.88
C GLU A 283 -23.95 9.25 -5.91
N PRO A 284 -23.45 8.01 -5.73
CA PRO A 284 -22.45 7.44 -6.62
C PRO A 284 -23.00 7.25 -8.04
N PHE A 285 -22.15 7.50 -9.05
CA PHE A 285 -22.54 7.33 -10.44
C PHE A 285 -23.07 5.91 -10.76
N PHE A 286 -22.44 4.87 -10.18
CA PHE A 286 -22.83 3.49 -10.41
C PHE A 286 -23.98 2.99 -9.53
N SER A 287 -24.55 3.82 -8.66
CA SER A 287 -25.76 3.45 -7.92
C SER A 287 -27.01 3.75 -8.75
N SER A 288 -27.94 2.82 -8.79
CA SER A 288 -29.26 3.01 -9.42
C SER A 288 -30.08 4.14 -8.79
N ARG A 289 -29.72 4.56 -7.58
CA ARG A 289 -30.35 5.68 -6.86
C ARG A 289 -29.51 6.95 -6.89
N GLY A 290 -28.28 6.85 -7.38
CA GLY A 290 -27.37 7.97 -7.46
C GLY A 290 -27.71 8.92 -8.60
N LYS A 291 -27.20 10.14 -8.49
CA LYS A 291 -27.28 11.18 -9.53
C LYS A 291 -25.88 11.66 -9.90
N GLY A 292 -24.87 10.86 -9.57
CA GLY A 292 -23.48 11.20 -9.80
C GLY A 292 -23.20 11.52 -11.26
N ASP A 293 -22.17 12.34 -11.48
CA ASP A 293 -21.69 12.75 -12.79
C ASP A 293 -20.30 12.13 -13.03
N VAL A 294 -20.17 11.36 -14.08
CA VAL A 294 -18.92 10.74 -14.48
C VAL A 294 -17.97 11.70 -15.22
N SER A 295 -18.46 12.83 -15.70
CA SER A 295 -17.74 13.72 -16.62
C SER A 295 -16.43 14.22 -16.04
N VAL A 296 -16.43 14.67 -14.79
CA VAL A 296 -15.22 15.22 -14.15
C VAL A 296 -14.15 14.14 -13.97
N PHE A 297 -14.57 12.94 -13.53
CA PHE A 297 -13.66 11.79 -13.43
C PHE A 297 -13.03 11.46 -14.80
N VAL A 298 -13.85 11.34 -15.85
CA VAL A 298 -13.37 10.99 -17.19
C VAL A 298 -12.39 12.04 -17.72
N GLU A 299 -12.68 13.32 -17.55
CA GLU A 299 -11.78 14.41 -17.96
C GLU A 299 -10.43 14.30 -17.26
N LYS A 300 -10.42 14.11 -15.93
CA LYS A 300 -9.20 13.96 -15.14
C LYS A 300 -8.44 12.68 -15.48
N TYR A 301 -9.15 11.57 -15.66
CA TYR A 301 -8.52 10.31 -16.07
C TYR A 301 -7.85 10.44 -17.45
N ILE A 302 -8.53 11.02 -18.44
CA ILE A 302 -7.96 11.24 -19.78
C ILE A 302 -6.75 12.17 -19.72
N GLU A 303 -6.80 13.22 -18.89
CA GLU A 303 -5.66 14.11 -18.67
C GLU A 303 -4.45 13.32 -18.16
N ASN A 304 -4.63 12.52 -17.08
CA ASN A 304 -3.58 11.69 -16.49
C ASN A 304 -3.07 10.62 -17.45
N TYR A 305 -3.96 9.98 -18.20
CA TYR A 305 -3.60 8.97 -19.21
C TYR A 305 -2.71 9.56 -20.32
N LYS A 306 -3.04 10.78 -20.78
CA LYS A 306 -2.23 11.49 -21.77
C LYS A 306 -0.87 11.90 -21.21
N LYS A 307 -0.83 12.35 -19.95
CA LYS A 307 0.43 12.72 -19.26
C LYS A 307 1.35 11.52 -19.03
N ALA A 308 0.79 10.35 -18.74
CA ALA A 308 1.54 9.11 -18.64
C ALA A 308 2.25 8.71 -19.97
N ASP A 309 1.77 9.21 -21.11
CA ASP A 309 2.39 9.11 -22.44
C ASP A 309 2.81 7.67 -22.81
N LYS A 310 2.02 6.68 -22.40
CA LYS A 310 2.29 5.24 -22.58
C LYS A 310 3.63 4.75 -21.99
N LYS A 311 4.26 5.55 -21.13
CA LYS A 311 5.53 5.19 -20.47
C LYS A 311 5.35 4.45 -19.15
N GLY A 312 4.13 4.44 -18.63
CA GLY A 312 3.75 3.74 -17.42
C GLY A 312 2.24 3.50 -17.38
N LEU A 313 1.77 2.82 -16.33
CA LEU A 313 0.37 2.44 -16.16
C LEU A 313 -0.28 3.24 -15.02
N ILE A 314 -1.57 3.52 -15.15
CA ILE A 314 -2.40 3.99 -14.06
C ILE A 314 -3.02 2.77 -13.39
N CYS A 315 -2.85 2.66 -12.07
CA CYS A 315 -3.44 1.58 -11.29
C CYS A 315 -4.88 1.95 -10.91
N ILE A 316 -5.82 1.06 -11.21
CA ILE A 316 -7.24 1.27 -11.02
C ILE A 316 -7.73 0.28 -9.95
N PRO A 317 -7.84 0.72 -8.67
CA PRO A 317 -8.24 -0.16 -7.59
C PRO A 317 -9.77 -0.31 -7.51
N SER A 318 -10.25 -1.51 -7.19
CA SER A 318 -11.63 -1.69 -6.71
C SER A 318 -11.83 -1.02 -5.36
N GLY A 319 -10.85 -1.10 -4.53
CA GLY A 319 -10.69 -0.52 -3.22
C GLY A 319 -9.28 -0.73 -2.72
N ASN A 320 -9.03 -0.33 -1.48
CA ASN A 320 -7.83 -0.67 -0.72
C ASN A 320 -8.14 -0.60 0.79
N HIS A 321 -7.12 -0.86 1.61
CA HIS A 321 -7.22 -0.83 3.08
C HIS A 321 -7.53 0.57 3.67
N ASP A 322 -7.50 1.62 2.86
CA ASP A 322 -7.79 3.02 3.23
C ASP A 322 -9.11 3.55 2.67
N MET A 323 -9.81 2.75 1.86
CA MET A 323 -11.10 3.10 1.26
C MET A 323 -12.25 2.33 1.89
N ASP A 324 -13.46 2.91 1.82
CA ASP A 324 -14.69 2.16 2.06
C ASP A 324 -14.85 1.04 1.02
N ARG A 325 -15.48 -0.08 1.42
CA ARG A 325 -15.83 -1.16 0.49
C ARG A 325 -16.79 -0.67 -0.58
N LEU A 326 -16.67 -1.16 -1.82
CA LEU A 326 -17.65 -0.91 -2.90
C LEU A 326 -19.08 -1.25 -2.46
N ALA A 327 -19.23 -2.41 -1.80
CA ALA A 327 -20.53 -2.91 -1.33
C ALA A 327 -21.10 -2.14 -0.13
N ARG A 328 -20.48 -1.04 0.32
CA ARG A 328 -21.10 -0.13 1.29
C ARG A 328 -22.28 0.62 0.69
N LEU A 329 -22.16 1.04 -0.57
CA LEU A 329 -23.16 1.85 -1.27
C LEU A 329 -23.73 1.19 -2.53
N LEU A 330 -22.99 0.27 -3.17
CA LEU A 330 -23.41 -0.44 -4.37
C LEU A 330 -23.89 -1.86 -4.03
N HIS A 331 -24.95 -2.33 -4.69
CA HIS A 331 -25.56 -3.62 -4.39
C HIS A 331 -25.95 -4.39 -5.65
N GLY A 332 -25.88 -5.73 -5.59
CA GLY A 332 -26.30 -6.61 -6.69
C GLY A 332 -25.61 -6.28 -8.01
N ASP A 333 -26.39 -6.02 -9.05
CA ASP A 333 -25.88 -5.75 -10.40
C ASP A 333 -25.09 -4.43 -10.51
N GLU A 334 -25.30 -3.49 -9.58
CA GLU A 334 -24.48 -2.26 -9.51
C GLU A 334 -23.01 -2.60 -9.31
N LEU A 335 -22.68 -3.61 -8.48
CA LEU A 335 -21.31 -4.09 -8.28
C LEU A 335 -20.75 -4.74 -9.55
N LYS A 336 -21.54 -5.53 -10.28
CA LYS A 336 -21.11 -6.15 -11.55
C LYS A 336 -20.77 -5.09 -12.59
N ILE A 337 -21.60 -4.05 -12.71
CA ILE A 337 -21.36 -2.94 -13.63
C ILE A 337 -20.13 -2.14 -13.21
N ALA A 338 -19.95 -1.90 -11.92
CA ALA A 338 -18.77 -1.23 -11.39
C ALA A 338 -17.47 -2.01 -11.74
N PHE A 339 -17.45 -3.33 -11.54
CA PHE A 339 -16.31 -4.16 -11.94
C PHE A 339 -16.10 -4.20 -13.45
N ALA A 340 -17.16 -4.29 -14.25
CA ALA A 340 -17.05 -4.23 -15.70
C ALA A 340 -16.41 -2.92 -16.16
N PHE A 341 -16.75 -1.80 -15.55
CA PHE A 341 -16.11 -0.52 -15.80
C PHE A 341 -14.63 -0.53 -15.37
N LEU A 342 -14.33 -0.88 -14.12
CA LEU A 342 -12.97 -0.89 -13.57
C LEU A 342 -12.01 -1.74 -14.41
N LEU A 343 -12.44 -2.95 -14.78
CA LEU A 343 -11.62 -3.91 -15.52
C LEU A 343 -11.55 -3.63 -17.02
N SER A 344 -12.38 -2.73 -17.56
CA SER A 344 -12.29 -2.26 -18.95
C SER A 344 -11.49 -0.97 -19.12
N MET A 345 -11.11 -0.31 -18.03
CA MET A 345 -10.30 0.91 -18.10
C MET A 345 -8.86 0.58 -18.52
N PRO A 346 -8.22 1.42 -19.37
CA PRO A 346 -6.81 1.28 -19.70
C PRO A 346 -5.93 1.48 -18.47
N GLY A 347 -5.20 0.47 -18.03
CA GLY A 347 -4.33 0.55 -16.84
C GLY A 347 -4.08 -0.80 -16.22
N ALA A 348 -3.55 -0.83 -15.01
CA ALA A 348 -3.35 -2.04 -14.22
C ALA A 348 -4.45 -2.15 -13.17
N PRO A 349 -5.33 -3.18 -13.21
CA PRO A 349 -6.36 -3.37 -12.22
C PRO A 349 -5.78 -3.91 -10.90
N PHE A 350 -6.31 -3.39 -9.78
CA PHE A 350 -6.01 -3.84 -8.43
C PHE A 350 -7.32 -4.22 -7.73
N ILE A 351 -7.45 -5.45 -7.31
CA ILE A 351 -8.64 -5.96 -6.60
C ILE A 351 -8.29 -6.07 -5.13
N TYR A 352 -8.99 -5.34 -4.28
CA TYR A 352 -8.84 -5.45 -2.84
C TYR A 352 -9.56 -6.69 -2.33
N TYR A 353 -8.90 -7.51 -1.50
CA TYR A 353 -9.45 -8.78 -1.02
C TYR A 353 -10.89 -8.64 -0.53
N GLY A 354 -11.75 -9.53 -1.00
CA GLY A 354 -13.17 -9.57 -0.65
C GLY A 354 -14.07 -8.64 -1.46
N ASP A 355 -13.55 -7.68 -2.23
CA ASP A 355 -14.39 -6.86 -3.11
C ASP A 355 -14.99 -7.72 -4.24
N GLU A 356 -14.27 -8.75 -4.71
CA GLU A 356 -14.72 -9.69 -5.73
C GLU A 356 -15.90 -10.55 -5.32
N ILE A 357 -16.18 -10.65 -4.02
CA ILE A 357 -17.39 -11.31 -3.50
C ILE A 357 -18.39 -10.31 -2.90
N GLY A 358 -18.13 -9.01 -3.01
CA GLY A 358 -19.00 -7.96 -2.46
C GLY A 358 -19.00 -7.92 -0.93
N MET A 359 -17.85 -8.12 -0.28
CA MET A 359 -17.74 -7.94 1.17
C MET A 359 -18.18 -6.53 1.56
N ARG A 360 -19.01 -6.46 2.61
CA ARG A 360 -19.57 -5.20 3.10
C ARG A 360 -18.60 -4.51 4.05
N TYR A 361 -18.69 -3.18 4.13
CA TYR A 361 -18.13 -2.41 5.22
C TYR A 361 -18.86 -2.77 6.52
N VAL A 362 -18.10 -3.06 7.58
CA VAL A 362 -18.67 -3.38 8.89
C VAL A 362 -18.75 -2.12 9.73
N GLU A 363 -19.98 -1.65 9.97
CA GLU A 363 -20.24 -0.43 10.73
C GLU A 363 -20.02 -0.63 12.25
N GLY A 364 -19.66 0.45 12.95
CA GLY A 364 -19.62 0.51 14.40
C GLY A 364 -18.46 -0.25 15.05
N LEU A 365 -17.41 -0.57 14.30
CA LEU A 365 -16.19 -1.15 14.86
C LEU A 365 -15.34 -0.07 15.54
N ASP A 366 -14.75 -0.42 16.67
CA ASP A 366 -13.70 0.38 17.30
C ASP A 366 -12.48 0.48 16.39
N SER A 367 -11.74 1.60 16.50
CA SER A 367 -10.49 1.76 15.76
C SER A 367 -9.46 0.71 16.20
N VAL A 368 -8.94 -0.02 15.23
CA VAL A 368 -7.85 -0.99 15.44
C VAL A 368 -6.61 -0.47 14.71
N GLU A 369 -5.49 -0.40 15.42
CA GLU A 369 -4.18 -0.02 14.87
C GLU A 369 -4.23 1.21 13.95
N GLY A 370 -4.74 2.33 14.47
CA GLY A 370 -4.84 3.56 13.70
C GLY A 370 -5.83 3.54 12.54
N GLY A 371 -6.71 2.52 12.47
CA GLY A 371 -7.66 2.36 11.37
C GLY A 371 -8.76 3.43 11.34
N TYR A 372 -9.17 3.95 12.51
CA TYR A 372 -10.28 4.91 12.61
C TYR A 372 -11.50 4.45 11.80
N GLY A 373 -12.09 5.32 10.99
CA GLY A 373 -13.19 4.98 10.09
C GLY A 373 -12.87 3.96 8.98
N ARG A 374 -11.60 3.57 8.80
CA ARG A 374 -11.17 2.55 7.84
C ARG A 374 -11.28 1.12 8.37
N THR A 375 -11.40 0.95 9.69
CA THR A 375 -11.44 -0.38 10.35
C THR A 375 -12.52 -1.29 9.74
N GLY A 376 -13.70 -0.76 9.41
CA GLY A 376 -14.80 -1.51 8.82
C GLY A 376 -14.50 -2.10 7.43
N SER A 377 -13.54 -1.55 6.69
CA SER A 377 -13.08 -2.06 5.40
C SER A 377 -12.07 -3.20 5.54
N ARG A 378 -11.49 -3.38 6.74
CA ARG A 378 -10.39 -4.30 7.05
C ARG A 378 -10.87 -5.57 7.74
N SER A 379 -12.19 -5.86 7.72
CA SER A 379 -12.77 -7.07 8.34
C SER A 379 -12.22 -8.34 7.69
N PRO A 380 -12.17 -9.47 8.45
CA PRO A 380 -11.62 -10.73 7.95
C PRO A 380 -12.36 -11.28 6.74
N MET A 381 -11.60 -11.89 5.83
CA MET A 381 -12.12 -12.53 4.62
C MET A 381 -13.18 -13.58 4.94
N GLN A 382 -14.18 -13.70 4.08
CA GLN A 382 -15.35 -14.56 4.25
C GLN A 382 -15.29 -15.75 3.28
N TRP A 383 -14.60 -16.84 3.73
CA TRP A 383 -14.37 -18.02 2.91
C TRP A 383 -15.58 -18.93 2.79
N ASP A 384 -16.27 -19.17 3.92
CA ASP A 384 -17.40 -20.09 4.00
C ASP A 384 -18.39 -19.69 5.12
N GLN A 385 -19.37 -20.55 5.40
CA GLN A 385 -20.37 -20.33 6.47
C GLN A 385 -19.95 -20.96 7.82
N GLY A 386 -18.73 -21.46 7.91
CA GLY A 386 -18.19 -22.07 9.14
C GLY A 386 -17.83 -21.05 10.22
N VAL A 387 -17.07 -21.53 11.22
CA VAL A 387 -16.58 -20.70 12.30
C VAL A 387 -15.76 -19.55 11.74
N ASN A 388 -16.02 -18.33 12.22
CA ASN A 388 -15.37 -17.09 11.77
C ASN A 388 -15.32 -16.97 10.23
N ALA A 389 -16.38 -17.41 9.56
CA ALA A 389 -16.46 -17.44 8.09
C ALA A 389 -15.29 -18.19 7.41
N GLY A 390 -14.71 -19.21 8.05
CA GLY A 390 -13.57 -19.95 7.54
C GLY A 390 -12.24 -19.20 7.60
N PHE A 391 -12.22 -17.97 8.11
CA PHE A 391 -11.00 -17.17 8.27
C PHE A 391 -10.06 -17.74 9.33
N SER A 392 -10.60 -18.13 10.48
CA SER A 392 -9.84 -18.59 11.65
C SER A 392 -10.63 -19.64 12.44
N THR A 393 -9.91 -20.56 13.07
CA THR A 393 -10.47 -21.49 14.07
C THR A 393 -10.36 -20.99 15.51
N ALA A 394 -9.83 -19.77 15.71
CA ALA A 394 -9.75 -19.12 17.00
C ALA A 394 -11.15 -18.86 17.61
N PRO A 395 -11.26 -18.73 18.94
CA PRO A 395 -12.43 -18.16 19.58
C PRO A 395 -12.75 -16.78 18.99
N LYS A 396 -14.04 -16.47 18.79
CA LYS A 396 -14.49 -15.24 18.14
C LYS A 396 -13.92 -13.96 18.78
N GLU A 397 -13.76 -13.95 20.07
CA GLU A 397 -13.24 -12.86 20.88
C GLU A 397 -11.73 -12.59 20.69
N LYS A 398 -11.03 -13.50 20.03
CA LYS A 398 -9.61 -13.36 19.69
C LYS A 398 -9.40 -12.78 18.28
N LEU A 399 -10.46 -12.64 17.48
CA LEU A 399 -10.29 -12.09 16.14
C LEU A 399 -9.73 -10.68 16.21
N TYR A 400 -8.72 -10.40 15.39
CA TYR A 400 -8.08 -9.10 15.23
C TYR A 400 -9.09 -7.98 14.94
N ILE A 401 -10.02 -8.22 14.02
CA ILE A 401 -11.20 -7.40 13.72
C ILE A 401 -12.41 -8.33 13.65
N SER A 402 -13.55 -7.89 14.15
CA SER A 402 -14.78 -8.67 14.12
C SER A 402 -15.26 -8.94 12.69
N GLN A 403 -15.80 -10.14 12.47
CA GLN A 403 -16.48 -10.52 11.23
C GLN A 403 -17.78 -9.73 11.02
N ASP A 404 -18.24 -9.63 9.76
CA ASP A 404 -19.60 -9.21 9.44
C ASP A 404 -20.61 -10.12 10.20
N PRO A 405 -21.39 -9.56 11.13
CA PRO A 405 -22.29 -10.36 11.97
C PRO A 405 -23.54 -10.84 11.24
N LYS A 406 -23.79 -10.36 10.03
CA LYS A 406 -25.02 -10.66 9.29
C LYS A 406 -25.01 -12.09 8.75
N LYS A 407 -26.16 -12.77 8.84
CA LYS A 407 -26.28 -14.16 8.37
C LYS A 407 -26.20 -14.30 6.85
N ASP A 408 -26.57 -13.25 6.13
CA ASP A 408 -26.56 -13.16 4.66
C ASP A 408 -25.25 -12.58 4.11
N ARG A 409 -24.19 -12.60 4.92
CA ARG A 409 -22.86 -12.15 4.46
C ARG A 409 -22.39 -12.98 3.26
N PRO A 410 -21.81 -12.34 2.24
CA PRO A 410 -21.29 -13.08 1.09
C PRO A 410 -20.10 -13.96 1.51
N THR A 411 -19.97 -15.13 0.89
CA THR A 411 -18.84 -16.03 1.11
C THR A 411 -18.31 -16.57 -0.22
N VAL A 412 -17.01 -16.82 -0.27
CA VAL A 412 -16.36 -17.44 -1.44
C VAL A 412 -17.02 -18.75 -1.82
N ALA A 413 -17.24 -19.65 -0.85
CA ALA A 413 -17.81 -20.98 -1.10
C ALA A 413 -19.20 -20.91 -1.73
N ALA A 414 -20.05 -19.97 -1.29
CA ALA A 414 -21.37 -19.80 -1.87
C ALA A 414 -21.31 -19.24 -3.30
N GLN A 415 -20.45 -18.24 -3.53
CA GLN A 415 -20.39 -17.56 -4.83
C GLN A 415 -19.67 -18.38 -5.92
N ILE A 416 -18.73 -19.25 -5.57
CA ILE A 416 -18.16 -20.20 -6.54
C ILE A 416 -19.22 -21.12 -7.12
N GLN A 417 -20.24 -21.50 -6.34
CA GLN A 417 -21.31 -22.40 -6.76
C GLN A 417 -22.48 -21.70 -7.49
N ASP A 418 -22.57 -20.39 -7.38
CA ASP A 418 -23.62 -19.59 -8.02
C ASP A 418 -23.12 -18.98 -9.34
N PRO A 419 -23.57 -19.43 -10.50
CA PRO A 419 -23.12 -18.93 -11.81
C PRO A 419 -23.45 -17.46 -12.04
N ASP A 420 -24.40 -16.89 -11.30
CA ASP A 420 -24.83 -15.50 -11.42
C ASP A 420 -24.18 -14.59 -10.34
N SER A 421 -23.27 -15.13 -9.54
CA SER A 421 -22.58 -14.39 -8.48
C SER A 421 -21.66 -13.30 -9.00
N LEU A 422 -21.34 -12.35 -8.11
CA LEU A 422 -20.32 -11.32 -8.40
C LEU A 422 -18.97 -11.94 -8.67
N TYR A 423 -18.54 -12.95 -7.88
CA TYR A 423 -17.28 -13.66 -8.09
C TYR A 423 -17.16 -14.23 -9.52
N GLN A 424 -18.22 -14.90 -9.99
CA GLN A 424 -18.21 -15.48 -11.34
C GLN A 424 -18.16 -14.41 -12.43
N GLU A 425 -18.80 -13.27 -12.20
CA GLU A 425 -18.75 -12.15 -13.15
C GLU A 425 -17.34 -11.52 -13.19
N VAL A 426 -16.74 -11.23 -12.02
CA VAL A 426 -15.36 -10.72 -11.93
C VAL A 426 -14.38 -11.68 -12.59
N LYS A 427 -14.51 -12.98 -12.33
CA LYS A 427 -13.68 -14.02 -12.96
C LYS A 427 -13.79 -14.01 -14.48
N LYS A 428 -14.99 -13.87 -15.05
CA LYS A 428 -15.20 -13.77 -16.50
C LYS A 428 -14.57 -12.51 -17.09
N LEU A 429 -14.64 -11.40 -16.39
CA LEU A 429 -14.09 -10.12 -16.83
C LEU A 429 -12.54 -10.11 -16.83
N LEU A 430 -11.92 -10.98 -16.02
CA LEU A 430 -10.47 -11.12 -15.92
C LEU A 430 -9.89 -12.15 -16.92
N GLN A 431 -10.71 -12.98 -17.53
CA GLN A 431 -10.32 -13.96 -18.57
C GLN A 431 -10.40 -13.36 -19.97
#